data_d4346c7bb845c1497d5dd7d2be06a584
#
_entry.id   d4346c7bb845c1497d5dd7d2be06a584
#
_cell.length_a   1.000
_cell.length_b   1.000
_cell.length_c   1.000
_cell.angle_alpha   90.00
_cell.angle_beta   90.00
_cell.angle_gamma   90.00
#
_symmetry.space_group_name_H-M   'P 1'
#
loop_
_entity.id
_entity.type
_entity.pdbx_description
1 polymer ?
#
loop_
_entity_poly.entity_id
_entity_poly.type
_entity_poly.pdbx_seq_one_letter_code
_entity_poly.pdbx_strand_id
1 'polypeptide(L)'
;MIDVLVAGAGIGGLTAALSLHAAGIGVRVVDAVDELRPVGVGVELLPYAVGELTQLGLGGELAATAVAPEAVVHFDRHGRRVGADPCGLAGGHSWPRYALHRGALQHMLLDAVRDRLGDRAVQTGTAFVRLAEREGAGLRVILRDMARGREYGVRARALVGADGLHSAVRATLHPGEGPPLWRGVRMW
;
A
#
# COMPACT_ATOMS: atom_id res chain seq x y z
N MET A 1 23.20 -1.54 -7.44
CA MET A 1 22.38 -2.51 -6.70
C MET A 1 21.34 -1.71 -5.93
N ILE A 2 20.08 -2.14 -5.92
CA ILE A 2 18.97 -1.50 -5.21
C ILE A 2 19.02 -2.00 -3.76
N ASP A 3 18.87 -1.11 -2.75
CA ASP A 3 18.82 -1.60 -1.37
C ASP A 3 17.53 -2.38 -1.12
N VAL A 4 16.37 -1.76 -1.35
CA VAL A 4 15.08 -2.45 -1.25
C VAL A 4 14.26 -2.24 -2.51
N LEU A 5 13.82 -3.32 -3.14
CA LEU A 5 12.82 -3.32 -4.20
C LEU A 5 11.45 -3.60 -3.59
N VAL A 6 10.47 -2.76 -3.85
CA VAL A 6 9.08 -2.95 -3.44
C VAL A 6 8.26 -3.33 -4.67
N ALA A 7 7.62 -4.49 -4.65
CA ALA A 7 6.69 -4.92 -5.68
C ALA A 7 5.26 -4.52 -5.29
N GLY A 8 4.66 -3.62 -6.04
CA GLY A 8 3.34 -3.04 -5.83
C GLY A 8 3.38 -1.60 -5.32
N ALA A 9 2.75 -0.68 -6.06
CA ALA A 9 2.56 0.73 -5.72
C ALA A 9 1.15 1.01 -5.16
N GLY A 10 0.58 0.05 -4.44
CA GLY A 10 -0.59 0.24 -3.61
C GLY A 10 -0.26 1.03 -2.34
N ILE A 11 -1.28 1.31 -1.52
CA ILE A 11 -1.12 2.02 -0.23
C ILE A 11 0.01 1.41 0.60
N GLY A 12 0.04 0.08 0.76
CA GLY A 12 1.07 -0.60 1.55
C GLY A 12 2.48 -0.44 0.99
N GLY A 13 2.65 -0.57 -0.33
CA GLY A 13 3.97 -0.45 -0.97
C GLY A 13 4.52 0.97 -0.96
N LEU A 14 3.66 1.97 -1.21
CA LEU A 14 4.05 3.38 -1.15
C LEU A 14 4.37 3.82 0.29
N THR A 15 3.57 3.37 1.27
CA THR A 15 3.85 3.63 2.69
C THR A 15 5.17 2.98 3.12
N ALA A 16 5.42 1.71 2.71
CA ALA A 16 6.70 1.04 2.97
C ALA A 16 7.89 1.79 2.35
N ALA A 17 7.72 2.33 1.13
CA ALA A 17 8.76 3.11 0.48
C ALA A 17 9.09 4.40 1.25
N LEU A 18 8.07 5.12 1.73
CA LEU A 18 8.26 6.32 2.57
C LEU A 18 8.93 5.99 3.91
N SER A 19 8.52 4.89 4.56
CA SER A 19 9.10 4.45 5.83
C SER A 19 10.56 4.06 5.69
N LEU A 20 10.91 3.31 4.64
CA LEU A 20 12.28 2.92 4.34
C LEU A 20 13.15 4.15 4.01
N HIS A 21 12.62 5.09 3.22
CA HIS A 21 13.31 6.34 2.92
C HIS A 21 13.57 7.17 4.19
N ALA A 22 12.59 7.28 5.07
CA ALA A 22 12.76 7.97 6.36
C ALA A 22 13.83 7.32 7.24
N ALA A 23 14.07 6.02 7.08
CA ALA A 23 15.18 5.29 7.72
C ALA A 23 16.51 5.39 6.95
N GLY A 24 16.62 6.20 5.90
CA GLY A 24 17.83 6.37 5.09
C GLY A 24 18.13 5.21 4.15
N ILE A 25 17.16 4.36 3.85
CA ILE A 25 17.31 3.18 2.98
C ILE A 25 16.87 3.52 1.56
N GLY A 26 17.70 3.20 0.56
CA GLY A 26 17.40 3.40 -0.86
C GLY A 26 16.31 2.45 -1.35
N VAL A 27 15.25 3.00 -1.95
CA VAL A 27 14.06 2.24 -2.36
C VAL A 27 13.76 2.46 -3.83
N ARG A 28 13.29 1.39 -4.48
CA ARG A 28 12.59 1.46 -5.78
C ARG A 28 11.29 0.68 -5.69
N VAL A 29 10.22 1.26 -6.21
CA VAL A 29 8.90 0.63 -6.29
C VAL A 29 8.62 0.27 -7.75
N VAL A 30 8.06 -0.92 -8.00
CA VAL A 30 7.58 -1.34 -9.31
C VAL A 30 6.10 -1.72 -9.23
N ASP A 31 5.33 -1.41 -10.26
CA ASP A 31 3.93 -1.83 -10.35
C ASP A 31 3.58 -2.28 -11.77
N ALA A 32 2.75 -3.32 -11.87
CA ALA A 32 2.35 -3.91 -13.13
C ALA A 32 1.44 -3.00 -13.98
N VAL A 33 0.69 -2.10 -13.35
CA VAL A 33 -0.20 -1.17 -14.06
C VAL A 33 0.60 -0.09 -14.76
N ASP A 34 0.16 0.32 -15.93
CA ASP A 34 0.81 1.42 -16.69
C ASP A 34 0.59 2.78 -16.01
N GLU A 35 -0.57 2.95 -15.39
CA GLU A 35 -0.97 4.18 -14.74
C GLU A 35 -1.68 3.89 -13.40
N LEU A 36 -1.23 4.54 -12.35
CA LEU A 36 -1.88 4.49 -11.03
C LEU A 36 -3.07 5.46 -11.03
N ARG A 37 -4.26 4.94 -11.28
CA ARG A 37 -5.51 5.73 -11.28
C ARG A 37 -6.17 5.73 -9.92
N PRO A 38 -6.86 6.82 -9.53
CA PRO A 38 -7.58 6.90 -8.26
C PRO A 38 -8.85 6.04 -8.31
N VAL A 39 -8.68 4.73 -8.23
CA VAL A 39 -9.78 3.76 -8.26
C VAL A 39 -10.09 3.26 -6.86
N GLY A 40 -11.34 2.87 -6.65
CA GLY A 40 -11.78 2.22 -5.43
C GLY A 40 -12.97 2.91 -4.76
N VAL A 41 -13.21 2.49 -3.54
CA VAL A 41 -14.27 2.97 -2.64
C VAL A 41 -13.66 3.71 -1.45
N GLY A 42 -14.46 4.05 -0.46
CA GLY A 42 -13.97 4.58 0.80
C GLY A 42 -13.05 3.59 1.52
N VAL A 43 -12.09 4.12 2.24
CA VAL A 43 -11.24 3.40 3.17
C VAL A 43 -11.23 4.13 4.51
N GLU A 44 -11.19 3.36 5.58
CA GLU A 44 -11.01 3.90 6.92
C GLU A 44 -9.58 3.68 7.38
N LEU A 45 -8.98 4.75 7.88
CA LEU A 45 -7.71 4.72 8.58
C LEU A 45 -7.98 4.75 10.08
N LEU A 46 -7.58 3.69 10.76
CA LEU A 46 -7.66 3.63 12.21
C LEU A 46 -6.61 4.53 12.86
N PRO A 47 -6.80 4.96 14.10
CA PRO A 47 -5.92 5.94 14.77
C PRO A 47 -4.43 5.60 14.69
N TYR A 48 -4.04 4.35 14.86
CA TYR A 48 -2.64 3.93 14.76
C TYR A 48 -2.06 4.15 13.34
N ALA A 49 -2.84 3.89 12.30
CA ALA A 49 -2.39 4.11 10.92
C ALA A 49 -2.26 5.62 10.61
N VAL A 50 -3.17 6.44 11.15
CA VAL A 50 -3.09 7.91 11.07
C VAL A 50 -1.83 8.41 11.77
N GLY A 51 -1.51 7.85 12.94
CA GLY A 51 -0.27 8.17 13.67
C GLY A 51 0.98 7.92 12.84
N GLU A 52 1.10 6.73 12.23
CA GLU A 52 2.23 6.37 11.37
C GLU A 52 2.35 7.31 10.15
N LEU A 53 1.25 7.56 9.45
CA LEU A 53 1.25 8.48 8.30
C LEU A 53 1.56 9.92 8.72
N THR A 54 1.16 10.35 9.92
CA THR A 54 1.50 11.65 10.45
C THR A 54 2.99 11.77 10.76
N GLN A 55 3.61 10.72 11.33
CA GLN A 55 5.06 10.67 11.56
C GLN A 55 5.84 10.70 10.23
N LEU A 56 5.26 10.15 9.17
CA LEU A 56 5.78 10.27 7.80
C LEU A 56 5.52 11.65 7.18
N GLY A 57 4.95 12.62 7.93
CA GLY A 57 4.75 14.00 7.49
C GLY A 57 3.51 14.20 6.61
N LEU A 58 2.54 13.27 6.61
CA LEU A 58 1.31 13.33 5.80
C LEU A 58 0.08 13.80 6.60
N GLY A 59 0.24 14.14 7.87
CA GLY A 59 -0.87 14.49 8.76
C GLY A 59 -1.70 15.68 8.27
N GLY A 60 -1.06 16.70 7.72
CA GLY A 60 -1.74 17.89 7.18
C GLY A 60 -2.61 17.58 5.95
N GLU A 61 -2.08 16.81 5.01
CA GLU A 61 -2.82 16.40 3.80
C GLU A 61 -3.97 15.45 4.13
N LEU A 62 -3.75 14.52 5.08
CA LEU A 62 -4.81 13.65 5.58
C LEU A 62 -5.95 14.47 6.19
N ALA A 63 -5.64 15.43 7.05
CA ALA A 63 -6.63 16.27 7.68
C ALA A 63 -7.43 17.14 6.68
N ALA A 64 -6.77 17.57 5.60
CA ALA A 64 -7.40 18.36 4.54
C ALA A 64 -8.28 17.52 3.60
N THR A 65 -8.02 16.21 3.46
CA THR A 65 -8.68 15.35 2.47
C THR A 65 -9.75 14.44 3.08
N ALA A 66 -9.55 14.03 4.35
CA ALA A 66 -10.37 13.03 5.00
C ALA A 66 -11.47 13.64 5.88
N VAL A 67 -12.50 12.84 6.12
CA VAL A 67 -13.50 13.11 7.16
C VAL A 67 -13.09 12.39 8.44
N ALA A 68 -13.17 13.07 9.59
CA ALA A 68 -12.90 12.50 10.89
C ALA A 68 -14.23 12.13 11.61
N PRO A 69 -14.71 10.89 11.52
CA PRO A 69 -15.90 10.48 12.26
C PRO A 69 -15.62 10.42 13.77
N GLU A 70 -16.58 10.88 14.55
CA GLU A 70 -16.51 10.86 16.02
C GLU A 70 -17.12 9.59 16.62
N ALA A 71 -18.01 8.92 15.86
CA ALA A 71 -18.65 7.70 16.30
C ALA A 71 -19.04 6.79 15.14
N VAL A 72 -19.09 5.48 15.41
CA VAL A 72 -19.73 4.47 14.55
C VAL A 72 -21.12 4.19 15.13
N VAL A 73 -22.16 4.43 14.33
CA VAL A 73 -23.55 4.23 14.75
C VAL A 73 -24.09 2.97 14.11
N HIS A 74 -24.66 2.09 14.93
CA HIS A 74 -25.24 0.83 14.49
C HIS A 74 -26.76 0.92 14.43
N PHE A 75 -27.33 0.42 13.35
CA PHE A 75 -28.78 0.35 13.14
C PHE A 75 -29.21 -1.08 12.89
N ASP A 76 -30.40 -1.45 13.36
CA ASP A 76 -31.01 -2.73 12.98
C ASP A 76 -31.58 -2.68 11.53
N ARG A 77 -32.06 -3.81 11.03
CA ARG A 77 -32.66 -3.92 9.70
C ARG A 77 -33.91 -3.06 9.49
N HIS A 78 -34.48 -2.48 10.54
CA HIS A 78 -35.64 -1.59 10.50
C HIS A 78 -35.27 -0.11 10.65
N GLY A 79 -33.97 0.21 10.65
CA GLY A 79 -33.46 1.56 10.79
C GLY A 79 -33.46 2.09 12.24
N ARG A 80 -33.69 1.25 13.25
CA ARG A 80 -33.64 1.68 14.64
C ARG A 80 -32.18 1.64 15.13
N ARG A 81 -31.74 2.72 15.75
CA ARG A 81 -30.41 2.81 16.36
C ARG A 81 -30.31 1.78 17.51
N VAL A 82 -29.32 0.88 17.43
CA VAL A 82 -29.04 -0.14 18.43
C VAL A 82 -27.83 0.20 19.29
N GLY A 83 -26.94 1.07 18.80
CA GLY A 83 -25.76 1.50 19.54
C GLY A 83 -24.97 2.59 18.83
N ALA A 84 -23.99 3.15 19.51
CA ALA A 84 -22.97 4.02 18.94
C ALA A 84 -21.69 3.87 19.76
N ASP A 85 -20.59 3.66 19.07
CA ASP A 85 -19.26 3.54 19.65
C ASP A 85 -18.45 4.79 19.31
N PRO A 86 -18.02 5.60 20.29
CA PRO A 86 -17.10 6.70 20.03
C PRO A 86 -15.83 6.19 19.35
N CYS A 87 -15.29 6.96 18.42
CA CYS A 87 -14.07 6.56 17.72
C CYS A 87 -13.08 7.72 17.55
N GLY A 88 -11.86 7.39 17.15
CA GLY A 88 -10.80 8.38 17.02
C GLY A 88 -10.56 9.13 18.33
N LEU A 89 -10.43 10.45 18.28
CA LEU A 89 -10.20 11.29 19.47
C LEU A 89 -11.35 11.20 20.46
N ALA A 90 -12.60 11.14 20.00
CA ALA A 90 -13.79 10.97 20.84
C ALA A 90 -13.81 9.61 21.57
N GLY A 91 -13.18 8.60 21.00
CA GLY A 91 -12.96 7.29 21.59
C GLY A 91 -11.75 7.19 22.52
N GLY A 92 -11.07 8.31 22.81
CA GLY A 92 -9.91 8.35 23.71
C GLY A 92 -8.58 7.95 23.05
N HIS A 93 -8.53 7.84 21.71
CA HIS A 93 -7.28 7.58 20.99
C HIS A 93 -6.44 8.84 20.82
N SER A 94 -5.12 8.68 20.68
CA SER A 94 -4.18 9.80 20.46
C SER A 94 -4.30 10.43 19.07
N TRP A 95 -4.92 9.73 18.12
CA TRP A 95 -5.08 10.16 16.73
C TRP A 95 -6.53 10.04 16.29
N PRO A 96 -6.99 10.86 15.33
CA PRO A 96 -8.32 10.71 14.77
C PRO A 96 -8.46 9.38 14.00
N ARG A 97 -9.67 8.93 13.81
CA ARG A 97 -10.03 7.97 12.76
C ARG A 97 -10.36 8.78 11.53
N TYR A 98 -9.91 8.35 10.35
CA TYR A 98 -10.21 9.03 9.10
C TYR A 98 -10.96 8.12 8.13
N ALA A 99 -11.93 8.70 7.43
CA ALA A 99 -12.60 8.10 6.29
C ALA A 99 -12.30 8.94 5.04
N LEU A 100 -11.78 8.31 3.99
CA LEU A 100 -11.44 9.02 2.75
C LEU A 100 -11.54 8.08 1.55
N HIS A 101 -11.48 8.65 0.34
CA HIS A 101 -11.43 7.86 -0.88
C HIS A 101 -10.09 7.14 -1.00
N ARG A 102 -10.10 5.82 -1.22
CA ARG A 102 -8.89 4.99 -1.30
C ARG A 102 -7.90 5.47 -2.36
N GLY A 103 -8.41 5.88 -3.53
CA GLY A 103 -7.57 6.41 -4.60
C GLY A 103 -6.92 7.75 -4.23
N ALA A 104 -7.61 8.62 -3.48
CA ALA A 104 -7.02 9.86 -2.99
C ALA A 104 -5.85 9.60 -2.03
N LEU A 105 -6.00 8.64 -1.11
CA LEU A 105 -4.91 8.22 -0.24
C LEU A 105 -3.72 7.66 -1.04
N GLN A 106 -3.98 6.81 -2.05
CA GLN A 106 -2.91 6.27 -2.89
C GLN A 106 -2.14 7.36 -3.63
N HIS A 107 -2.84 8.36 -4.19
CA HIS A 107 -2.19 9.48 -4.88
C HIS A 107 -1.40 10.37 -3.93
N MET A 108 -1.93 10.70 -2.77
CA MET A 108 -1.20 11.42 -1.71
C MET A 108 0.13 10.71 -1.38
N LEU A 109 0.10 9.40 -1.21
CA LEU A 109 1.30 8.59 -0.95
C LEU A 109 2.25 8.57 -2.16
N LEU A 110 1.72 8.47 -3.38
CA LEU A 110 2.50 8.48 -4.61
C LEU A 110 3.23 9.81 -4.80
N ASP A 111 2.53 10.91 -4.60
CA ASP A 111 3.09 12.25 -4.71
C ASP A 111 4.19 12.45 -3.66
N ALA A 112 3.96 12.06 -2.42
CA ALA A 112 4.98 12.10 -1.38
C ALA A 112 6.21 11.23 -1.69
N VAL A 113 6.03 10.06 -2.31
CA VAL A 113 7.16 9.23 -2.77
C VAL A 113 7.93 9.94 -3.88
N ARG A 114 7.25 10.50 -4.88
CA ARG A 114 7.91 11.21 -5.98
C ARG A 114 8.66 12.46 -5.51
N ASP A 115 8.04 13.24 -4.66
CA ASP A 115 8.64 14.46 -4.11
C ASP A 115 9.91 14.18 -3.30
N ARG A 116 9.94 13.10 -2.52
CA ARG A 116 11.06 12.80 -1.62
C ARG A 116 12.12 11.90 -2.23
N LEU A 117 11.72 10.92 -3.05
CA LEU A 117 12.62 9.94 -3.65
C LEU A 117 12.89 10.22 -5.14
N GLY A 118 12.15 11.15 -5.75
CA GLY A 118 12.20 11.50 -7.16
C GLY A 118 11.28 10.66 -8.03
N ASP A 119 10.93 11.16 -9.22
CA ASP A 119 9.97 10.53 -10.15
C ASP A 119 10.34 9.11 -10.55
N ARG A 120 11.64 8.79 -10.59
CA ARG A 120 12.14 7.46 -10.97
C ARG A 120 12.04 6.43 -9.86
N ALA A 121 11.62 6.82 -8.65
CA ALA A 121 11.46 5.89 -7.53
C ALA A 121 10.31 4.91 -7.74
N VAL A 122 9.27 5.30 -8.49
CA VAL A 122 8.12 4.46 -8.84
C VAL A 122 8.12 4.19 -10.34
N GLN A 123 8.26 2.93 -10.71
CA GLN A 123 8.24 2.47 -12.10
C GLN A 123 6.96 1.66 -12.34
N THR A 124 6.00 2.25 -13.05
CA THR A 124 4.78 1.58 -13.53
C THR A 124 5.04 0.75 -14.78
N GLY A 125 4.07 -0.03 -15.24
CA GLY A 125 4.22 -0.94 -16.38
C GLY A 125 5.28 -2.02 -16.17
N THR A 126 5.58 -2.36 -14.90
CA THR A 126 6.66 -3.28 -14.56
C THR A 126 6.21 -4.26 -13.48
N ALA A 127 6.09 -5.53 -13.83
CA ALA A 127 5.65 -6.59 -12.94
C ALA A 127 6.82 -7.38 -12.34
N PHE A 128 6.70 -7.77 -11.07
CA PHE A 128 7.50 -8.85 -10.52
C PHE A 128 7.08 -10.18 -11.17
N VAL A 129 8.07 -11.01 -11.54
CA VAL A 129 7.82 -12.33 -12.13
C VAL A 129 8.26 -13.43 -11.17
N ARG A 130 9.52 -13.43 -10.75
CA ARG A 130 10.11 -14.45 -9.88
C ARG A 130 11.43 -13.99 -9.30
N LEU A 131 11.87 -14.70 -8.29
CA LEU A 131 13.28 -14.68 -7.87
C LEU A 131 14.09 -15.64 -8.73
N ALA A 132 15.23 -15.19 -9.23
CA ALA A 132 16.23 -16.08 -9.83
C ALA A 132 17.12 -16.66 -8.72
N GLU A 133 17.94 -17.65 -9.09
CA GLU A 133 18.91 -18.22 -8.18
C GLU A 133 19.86 -17.17 -7.61
N ARG A 134 20.28 -17.39 -6.38
CA ARG A 134 21.11 -16.45 -5.63
C ARG A 134 22.52 -16.46 -6.18
N GLU A 135 22.95 -15.35 -6.78
CA GLU A 135 24.35 -15.15 -7.21
C GLU A 135 25.02 -14.16 -6.24
N GLY A 136 25.80 -14.65 -5.31
CA GLY A 136 26.55 -13.84 -4.34
C GLY A 136 25.65 -13.14 -3.29
N ALA A 137 26.06 -11.94 -2.85
CA ALA A 137 25.33 -11.18 -1.87
C ALA A 137 24.17 -10.40 -2.51
N GLY A 138 22.93 -10.80 -2.26
CA GLY A 138 21.72 -10.14 -2.74
C GLY A 138 20.75 -11.06 -3.48
N LEU A 139 19.65 -10.48 -3.90
CA LEU A 139 18.59 -11.14 -4.67
C LEU A 139 18.72 -10.74 -6.14
N ARG A 140 18.57 -11.70 -7.04
CA ARG A 140 18.30 -11.42 -8.44
C ARG A 140 16.79 -11.50 -8.68
N VAL A 141 16.17 -10.35 -8.88
CA VAL A 141 14.73 -10.23 -9.11
C VAL A 141 14.47 -10.12 -10.60
N ILE A 142 13.60 -10.98 -11.14
CA ILE A 142 13.18 -10.92 -12.53
C ILE A 142 11.90 -10.10 -12.60
N LEU A 143 11.97 -9.04 -13.40
CA LEU A 143 10.88 -8.14 -13.70
C LEU A 143 10.47 -8.29 -15.17
N ARG A 144 9.22 -7.91 -15.49
CA ARG A 144 8.70 -7.88 -16.87
C ARG A 144 8.23 -6.47 -17.20
N ASP A 145 8.73 -5.93 -18.31
CA ASP A 145 8.15 -4.76 -18.98
C ASP A 145 6.81 -5.19 -19.60
N MET A 146 5.72 -4.64 -19.07
CA MET A 146 4.36 -5.05 -19.46
C MET A 146 4.02 -4.62 -20.88
N ALA A 147 4.54 -3.49 -21.35
CA ALA A 147 4.30 -2.99 -22.71
C ALA A 147 5.03 -3.82 -23.77
N ARG A 148 6.26 -4.28 -23.46
CA ARG A 148 7.10 -5.04 -24.40
C ARG A 148 7.04 -6.55 -24.18
N GLY A 149 6.47 -7.02 -23.06
CA GLY A 149 6.46 -8.44 -22.67
C GLY A 149 7.85 -9.00 -22.33
N ARG A 150 8.88 -8.15 -22.24
CA ARG A 150 10.28 -8.56 -22.07
C ARG A 150 10.65 -8.68 -20.60
N GLU A 151 11.28 -9.78 -20.24
CA GLU A 151 11.85 -9.97 -18.90
C GLU A 151 13.29 -9.45 -18.82
N TYR A 152 13.64 -8.90 -17.65
CA TYR A 152 14.98 -8.46 -17.33
C TYR A 152 15.26 -8.63 -15.83
N GLY A 153 16.54 -8.78 -15.49
CA GLY A 153 16.97 -8.98 -14.11
C GLY A 153 17.47 -7.69 -13.47
N VAL A 154 17.07 -7.44 -12.23
CA VAL A 154 17.65 -6.41 -11.37
C VAL A 154 18.27 -7.05 -10.13
N ARG A 155 19.27 -6.38 -9.54
CA ARG A 155 19.86 -6.82 -8.27
C ARG A 155 19.35 -5.93 -7.13
N ALA A 156 18.83 -6.56 -6.07
CA ALA A 156 18.39 -5.88 -4.85
C ALA A 156 18.96 -6.61 -3.61
N ARG A 157 19.14 -5.88 -2.51
CA ARG A 157 19.51 -6.48 -1.23
C ARG A 157 18.32 -7.15 -0.57
N ALA A 158 17.13 -6.53 -0.72
CA ALA A 158 15.88 -7.08 -0.22
C ALA A 158 14.73 -6.84 -1.21
N LEU A 159 13.68 -7.66 -1.11
CA LEU A 159 12.41 -7.51 -1.83
C LEU A 159 11.28 -7.46 -0.82
N VAL A 160 10.39 -6.47 -0.97
CA VAL A 160 9.13 -6.36 -0.24
C VAL A 160 7.99 -6.66 -1.20
N GLY A 161 7.17 -7.68 -0.90
CA GLY A 161 5.96 -7.99 -1.64
C GLY A 161 4.78 -7.17 -1.10
N ALA A 162 4.31 -6.21 -1.89
CA ALA A 162 3.14 -5.38 -1.63
C ALA A 162 2.17 -5.40 -2.83
N ASP A 163 2.22 -6.46 -3.63
CA ASP A 163 1.57 -6.68 -4.92
C ASP A 163 0.13 -7.24 -4.79
N GLY A 164 -0.47 -7.09 -3.61
CA GLY A 164 -1.90 -7.23 -3.37
C GLY A 164 -2.39 -8.67 -3.21
N LEU A 165 -3.71 -8.86 -3.42
CA LEU A 165 -4.39 -10.13 -3.17
C LEU A 165 -3.85 -11.28 -4.03
N HIS A 166 -3.49 -11.00 -5.28
CA HIS A 166 -2.94 -11.97 -6.22
C HIS A 166 -1.40 -11.90 -6.29
N SER A 167 -0.76 -11.67 -5.14
CA SER A 167 0.68 -11.46 -5.01
C SER A 167 1.51 -12.58 -5.65
N ALA A 168 2.30 -12.22 -6.65
CA ALA A 168 3.28 -13.11 -7.26
C ALA A 168 4.49 -13.34 -6.35
N VAL A 169 4.82 -12.34 -5.51
CA VAL A 169 5.87 -12.49 -4.49
C VAL A 169 5.45 -13.55 -3.47
N ARG A 170 4.20 -13.47 -2.96
CA ARG A 170 3.67 -14.46 -2.03
C ARG A 170 3.65 -15.87 -2.66
N ALA A 171 3.15 -15.99 -3.88
CA ALA A 171 3.13 -17.26 -4.59
C ALA A 171 4.53 -17.87 -4.78
N THR A 172 5.55 -17.03 -4.93
CA THR A 172 6.97 -17.49 -5.01
C THR A 172 7.47 -17.99 -3.65
N LEU A 173 7.10 -17.32 -2.55
CA LEU A 173 7.53 -17.68 -1.20
C LEU A 173 6.71 -18.82 -0.58
N HIS A 174 5.45 -18.95 -0.99
CA HIS A 174 4.49 -19.94 -0.47
C HIS A 174 3.77 -20.67 -1.62
N PRO A 175 4.49 -21.49 -2.43
CA PRO A 175 3.92 -22.09 -3.65
C PRO A 175 2.77 -23.07 -3.38
N GLY A 176 2.61 -23.54 -2.15
CA GLY A 176 1.54 -24.46 -1.74
C GLY A 176 0.30 -23.79 -1.13
N GLU A 177 0.25 -22.46 -1.03
CA GLU A 177 -0.87 -21.76 -0.35
C GLU A 177 -2.20 -21.85 -1.11
N GLY A 178 -2.16 -21.96 -2.44
CA GLY A 178 -3.35 -21.98 -3.28
C GLY A 178 -3.98 -20.59 -3.50
N PRO A 179 -5.15 -20.53 -4.14
CA PRO A 179 -5.84 -19.28 -4.40
C PRO A 179 -6.50 -18.71 -3.14
N PRO A 180 -6.78 -17.40 -3.11
CA PRO A 180 -7.52 -16.78 -2.02
C PRO A 180 -8.89 -17.43 -1.81
N LEU A 181 -9.24 -17.69 -0.56
CA LEU A 181 -10.52 -18.31 -0.18
C LEU A 181 -11.61 -17.24 -0.03
N TRP A 182 -12.65 -17.33 -0.83
CA TRP A 182 -13.84 -16.51 -0.66
C TRP A 182 -14.68 -16.97 0.54
N ARG A 183 -14.98 -16.06 1.44
CA ARG A 183 -15.72 -16.33 2.68
C ARG A 183 -17.23 -16.05 2.59
N GLY A 184 -17.77 -15.78 1.40
CA GLY A 184 -19.19 -15.57 1.19
C GLY A 184 -19.72 -14.18 1.55
N VAL A 185 -18.84 -13.22 1.90
CA VAL A 185 -19.22 -11.85 2.27
C VAL A 185 -19.06 -10.92 1.07
N ARG A 186 -20.07 -10.11 0.78
CA ARG A 186 -20.01 -8.99 -0.17
C ARG A 186 -20.33 -7.70 0.56
N MET A 187 -19.57 -6.66 0.27
CA MET A 187 -19.88 -5.28 0.68
C MET A 187 -20.31 -4.50 -0.57
N TRP A 188 -21.34 -3.69 -0.41
CA TRP A 188 -21.90 -2.83 -1.46
C TRP A 188 -21.62 -1.36 -1.13
#